data_bf5149f5c5330d1248dd83b89d4ed076
#
_entry.id   bf5149f5c5330d1248dd83b89d4ed076
#
_cell.length_a   1.000
_cell.length_b   1.000
_cell.length_c   1.000
_cell.angle_alpha   90.00
_cell.angle_beta   90.00
_cell.angle_gamma   90.00
#
_symmetry.space_group_name_H-M   'P 1'
#
loop_
_entity.id
_entity.type
_entity.pdbx_description
1 polymer ?
#
loop_
_entity_poly.entity_id
_entity_poly.type
_entity_poly.pdbx_seq_one_letter_code
_entity_poly.pdbx_strand_id
1 'polypeptide(L)'
;YEMYLAYLQQWWDTHKDELPIMAGTPVQGDPQAPFSSPAAQAWQTHLDRLQRRVYDVYDIAALALIHYRVYQKAPNEEFGLLFLDEAQDFGIGIYYVLRTLLPATYFTIMGDVSQNIHYDTGLNDWYELHKLFLKNERDQFLLLQKSYRNTIEISQYAGRILEKASSGRYKIQPVIRHGIPVEETRFWSDLEMAEHTAGLISAIQTKGYHTTAVICRDEKDAAKAHSLLSPLTPLTDGAASNFSTGTMVLPIRLVKGLEFDAVILWNLDMQHGPDDPRQAKLLYVAATRALHELHVLNC
;
A
#
# COMPACT_ATOMS: atom_id res chain seq x y z
N TYR A 1 -24.52 -14.68 -11.81
CA TYR A 1 -23.31 -15.30 -11.28
C TYR A 1 -22.74 -16.34 -12.26
N GLU A 2 -23.51 -17.34 -12.65
CA GLU A 2 -23.07 -18.38 -13.59
C GLU A 2 -22.59 -17.80 -14.93
N MET A 3 -23.29 -16.80 -15.47
CA MET A 3 -22.86 -16.07 -16.67
C MET A 3 -21.51 -15.35 -16.47
N TYR A 4 -21.27 -14.79 -15.30
CA TYR A 4 -19.99 -14.14 -14.99
C TYR A 4 -18.84 -15.14 -14.93
N LEU A 5 -19.05 -16.28 -14.27
CA LEU A 5 -18.07 -17.37 -14.26
C LEU A 5 -17.77 -17.90 -15.66
N ALA A 6 -18.82 -18.13 -16.48
CA ALA A 6 -18.65 -18.59 -17.86
C ALA A 6 -17.87 -17.56 -18.71
N TYR A 7 -18.14 -16.26 -18.53
CA TYR A 7 -17.40 -15.20 -19.21
C TYR A 7 -15.94 -15.16 -18.78
N LEU A 8 -15.66 -15.23 -17.49
CA LEU A 8 -14.29 -15.24 -16.98
C LEU A 8 -13.52 -16.46 -17.49
N GLN A 9 -14.13 -17.63 -17.51
CA GLN A 9 -13.52 -18.84 -18.04
C GLN A 9 -13.20 -18.70 -19.54
N GLN A 10 -14.15 -18.21 -20.33
CA GLN A 10 -13.95 -17.95 -21.76
C GLN A 10 -12.84 -16.92 -22.00
N TRP A 11 -12.83 -15.85 -21.20
CA TRP A 11 -11.79 -14.82 -21.27
C TRP A 11 -10.42 -15.41 -20.96
N TRP A 12 -10.29 -16.21 -19.88
CA TRP A 12 -9.06 -16.89 -19.52
C TRP A 12 -8.57 -17.80 -20.64
N ASP A 13 -9.42 -18.64 -21.16
CA ASP A 13 -9.07 -19.58 -22.23
C ASP A 13 -8.57 -18.88 -23.50
N THR A 14 -9.01 -17.63 -23.72
CA THR A 14 -8.59 -16.82 -24.87
C THR A 14 -7.27 -16.08 -24.63
N HIS A 15 -6.99 -15.64 -23.38
CA HIS A 15 -5.88 -14.70 -23.09
C HIS A 15 -4.77 -15.30 -22.20
N LYS A 16 -4.92 -16.53 -21.74
CA LYS A 16 -3.94 -17.17 -20.83
C LYS A 16 -2.50 -17.18 -21.36
N ASP A 17 -2.33 -17.26 -22.68
CA ASP A 17 -1.02 -17.29 -23.31
C ASP A 17 -0.37 -15.89 -23.42
N GLU A 18 -1.16 -14.84 -23.30
CA GLU A 18 -0.70 -13.44 -23.35
C GLU A 18 -0.28 -12.91 -21.96
N LEU A 19 -0.80 -13.49 -20.88
CA LEU A 19 -0.58 -13.03 -19.51
C LEU A 19 0.89 -13.06 -19.04
N PRO A 20 1.73 -14.03 -19.40
CA PRO A 20 3.15 -14.05 -19.07
C PRO A 20 3.91 -12.83 -19.61
N ILE A 21 3.48 -12.31 -20.76
CA ILE A 21 4.09 -11.15 -21.41
C ILE A 21 3.75 -9.86 -20.65
N MET A 22 2.54 -9.77 -20.09
CA MET A 22 2.10 -8.61 -19.32
C MET A 22 2.74 -8.54 -17.92
N ALA A 23 3.14 -9.67 -17.36
CA ALA A 23 3.78 -9.75 -16.04
C ALA A 23 5.29 -9.47 -16.02
N GLY A 24 5.94 -9.28 -17.18
CA GLY A 24 7.35 -8.89 -17.29
C GLY A 24 8.37 -9.92 -16.79
N THR A 25 7.96 -11.15 -16.50
CA THR A 25 8.83 -12.25 -16.05
C THR A 25 9.06 -13.25 -17.18
N PRO A 26 10.32 -13.51 -17.60
CA PRO A 26 10.59 -14.59 -18.53
C PRO A 26 10.33 -15.93 -17.81
N VAL A 27 9.26 -16.62 -18.20
CA VAL A 27 9.01 -17.97 -17.73
C VAL A 27 9.94 -18.92 -18.48
N GLN A 28 11.08 -19.26 -17.87
CA GLN A 28 11.81 -20.49 -18.22
C GLN A 28 11.07 -21.66 -17.52
N GLY A 29 10.12 -22.27 -18.20
CA GLY A 29 9.40 -23.43 -17.72
C GLY A 29 8.97 -24.33 -18.86
N ASP A 30 8.95 -25.63 -18.60
CA ASP A 30 8.58 -26.71 -19.49
C ASP A 30 7.24 -26.41 -20.23
N PRO A 31 7.20 -26.42 -21.58
CA PRO A 31 5.99 -26.18 -22.36
C PRO A 31 4.86 -27.20 -22.11
N GLN A 32 5.14 -28.29 -21.39
CA GLN A 32 4.17 -29.37 -21.11
C GLN A 32 3.50 -29.29 -19.72
N ALA A 33 3.77 -28.26 -18.90
CA ALA A 33 3.13 -28.10 -17.60
C ALA A 33 2.10 -26.93 -17.63
N PRO A 34 0.85 -27.17 -18.03
CA PRO A 34 -0.17 -26.11 -18.25
C PRO A 34 -0.61 -25.37 -16.96
N PHE A 35 -0.19 -25.80 -15.77
CA PHE A 35 -0.63 -25.25 -14.49
C PHE A 35 0.50 -24.77 -13.57
N SER A 36 1.71 -24.60 -14.06
CA SER A 36 2.87 -24.23 -13.22
C SER A 36 3.20 -22.73 -13.21
N SER A 37 2.55 -21.91 -14.04
CA SER A 37 2.80 -20.47 -14.03
C SER A 37 2.13 -19.79 -12.82
N PRO A 38 2.75 -18.75 -12.23
CA PRO A 38 2.12 -17.96 -11.17
C PRO A 38 0.74 -17.40 -11.55
N ALA A 39 0.56 -17.04 -12.82
CA ALA A 39 -0.72 -16.55 -13.35
C ALA A 39 -1.80 -17.63 -13.34
N ALA A 40 -1.47 -18.86 -13.74
CA ALA A 40 -2.41 -19.98 -13.70
C ALA A 40 -2.81 -20.37 -12.27
N GLN A 41 -1.88 -20.32 -11.32
CA GLN A 41 -2.17 -20.55 -9.90
C GLN A 41 -3.06 -19.45 -9.32
N ALA A 42 -2.79 -18.18 -9.64
CA ALA A 42 -3.61 -17.05 -9.23
C ALA A 42 -5.03 -17.17 -9.79
N TRP A 43 -5.17 -17.54 -11.07
CA TRP A 43 -6.45 -17.79 -11.70
C TRP A 43 -7.24 -18.92 -11.03
N GLN A 44 -6.61 -20.06 -10.76
CA GLN A 44 -7.24 -21.17 -10.06
C GLN A 44 -7.72 -20.77 -8.67
N THR A 45 -6.89 -20.05 -7.93
CA THR A 45 -7.24 -19.53 -6.61
C THR A 45 -8.43 -18.57 -6.69
N HIS A 46 -8.49 -17.73 -7.73
CA HIS A 46 -9.61 -16.82 -7.95
C HIS A 46 -10.91 -17.59 -8.25
N LEU A 47 -10.87 -18.59 -9.13
CA LEU A 47 -12.03 -19.45 -9.41
C LEU A 47 -12.53 -20.17 -8.16
N ASP A 48 -11.64 -20.75 -7.36
CA ASP A 48 -12.00 -21.42 -6.10
C ASP A 48 -12.70 -20.48 -5.12
N ARG A 49 -12.23 -19.23 -5.03
CA ARG A 49 -12.89 -18.18 -4.23
C ARG A 49 -14.29 -17.89 -4.72
N LEU A 50 -14.45 -17.68 -6.03
CA LEU A 50 -15.75 -17.41 -6.64
C LEU A 50 -16.74 -18.58 -6.44
N GLN A 51 -16.29 -19.83 -6.57
CA GLN A 51 -17.11 -21.02 -6.29
C GLN A 51 -17.60 -21.08 -4.84
N ARG A 52 -16.76 -20.62 -3.90
CA ARG A 52 -17.12 -20.48 -2.48
C ARG A 52 -17.93 -19.22 -2.17
N ARG A 53 -18.27 -18.41 -3.19
CA ARG A 53 -18.94 -17.11 -3.06
C ARG A 53 -18.17 -16.10 -2.23
N VAL A 54 -16.85 -16.16 -2.29
CA VAL A 54 -15.94 -15.18 -1.69
C VAL A 54 -15.54 -14.20 -2.78
N TYR A 55 -16.06 -12.98 -2.72
CA TYR A 55 -15.84 -11.94 -3.71
C TYR A 55 -14.87 -10.89 -3.18
N ASP A 56 -14.01 -10.39 -4.03
CA ASP A 56 -13.29 -9.16 -3.76
C ASP A 56 -14.02 -7.94 -4.32
N VAL A 57 -13.47 -6.76 -4.10
CA VAL A 57 -14.07 -5.49 -4.55
C VAL A 57 -14.23 -5.42 -6.07
N TYR A 58 -13.33 -6.03 -6.83
CA TYR A 58 -13.38 -6.04 -8.29
C TYR A 58 -14.46 -6.97 -8.81
N ASP A 59 -14.65 -8.12 -8.17
CA ASP A 59 -15.75 -9.03 -8.46
C ASP A 59 -17.10 -8.36 -8.23
N ILE A 60 -17.24 -7.68 -7.09
CA ILE A 60 -18.47 -6.96 -6.74
C ILE A 60 -18.74 -5.84 -7.75
N ALA A 61 -17.73 -5.09 -8.14
CA ALA A 61 -17.87 -4.02 -9.13
C ALA A 61 -18.27 -4.59 -10.51
N ALA A 62 -17.63 -5.69 -10.94
CA ALA A 62 -17.98 -6.35 -12.20
C ALA A 62 -19.42 -6.86 -12.18
N LEU A 63 -19.83 -7.53 -11.09
CA LEU A 63 -21.21 -8.02 -10.93
C LEU A 63 -22.23 -6.88 -10.94
N ALA A 64 -21.93 -5.76 -10.27
CA ALA A 64 -22.79 -4.58 -10.26
C ALA A 64 -22.94 -3.97 -11.67
N LEU A 65 -21.84 -3.87 -12.42
CA LEU A 65 -21.87 -3.39 -13.81
C LEU A 65 -22.65 -4.32 -14.72
N ILE A 66 -22.48 -5.65 -14.62
CA ILE A 66 -23.23 -6.64 -15.38
C ILE A 66 -24.72 -6.53 -15.07
N HIS A 67 -25.06 -6.48 -13.78
CA HIS A 67 -26.45 -6.31 -13.35
C HIS A 67 -27.08 -5.05 -13.97
N TYR A 68 -26.38 -3.93 -13.89
CA TYR A 68 -26.84 -2.67 -14.48
C TYR A 68 -27.05 -2.78 -16.00
N ARG A 69 -26.10 -3.41 -16.71
CA ARG A 69 -26.17 -3.56 -18.17
C ARG A 69 -27.29 -4.51 -18.61
N VAL A 70 -27.51 -5.59 -17.87
CA VAL A 70 -28.53 -6.61 -18.20
C VAL A 70 -29.93 -6.11 -17.89
N TYR A 71 -30.13 -5.54 -16.72
CA TYR A 71 -31.47 -5.15 -16.26
C TYR A 71 -31.80 -3.69 -16.53
N GLN A 72 -30.82 -2.88 -16.96
CA GLN A 72 -30.95 -1.45 -17.21
C GLN A 72 -31.57 -0.68 -16.03
N LYS A 73 -31.37 -1.18 -14.81
CA LYS A 73 -31.83 -0.58 -13.59
C LYS A 73 -30.68 0.14 -12.92
N ALA A 74 -30.81 1.47 -12.80
CA ALA A 74 -29.95 2.23 -11.89
C ALA A 74 -30.17 1.76 -10.44
N PRO A 75 -29.18 1.99 -9.54
CA PRO A 75 -29.41 1.82 -8.11
C PRO A 75 -30.69 2.56 -7.66
N ASN A 76 -31.46 1.97 -6.75
CA ASN A 76 -32.69 2.58 -6.25
C ASN A 76 -32.41 3.81 -5.39
N GLU A 77 -31.15 4.02 -4.98
CA GLU A 77 -30.72 5.13 -4.16
C GLU A 77 -29.99 6.16 -5.03
N GLU A 78 -30.44 7.42 -4.96
CA GLU A 78 -29.76 8.56 -5.57
C GLU A 78 -28.83 9.20 -4.55
N PHE A 79 -27.54 9.14 -4.82
CA PHE A 79 -26.52 9.84 -4.03
C PHE A 79 -26.23 11.20 -4.68
N GLY A 80 -26.44 12.28 -3.94
CA GLY A 80 -26.08 13.62 -4.42
C GLY A 80 -24.58 13.83 -4.46
N LEU A 81 -23.84 13.27 -3.49
CA LEU A 81 -22.40 13.46 -3.31
C LEU A 81 -21.76 12.19 -2.77
N LEU A 82 -20.60 11.83 -3.31
CA LEU A 82 -19.78 10.71 -2.87
C LEU A 82 -18.35 11.19 -2.58
N PHE A 83 -17.89 10.94 -1.36
CA PHE A 83 -16.51 11.14 -0.94
C PHE A 83 -15.75 9.81 -0.99
N LEU A 84 -14.62 9.81 -1.68
CA LEU A 84 -13.72 8.66 -1.75
C LEU A 84 -12.36 9.10 -1.22
N ASP A 85 -11.93 8.50 -0.13
CA ASP A 85 -10.60 8.69 0.43
C ASP A 85 -9.70 7.49 0.10
N GLU A 86 -8.38 7.66 0.25
CA GLU A 86 -7.37 6.64 -0.12
C GLU A 86 -7.55 6.12 -1.55
N ALA A 87 -7.91 7.01 -2.46
CA ALA A 87 -8.31 6.65 -3.83
C ALA A 87 -7.25 5.84 -4.59
N GLN A 88 -5.98 5.95 -4.23
CA GLN A 88 -4.90 5.19 -4.86
C GLN A 88 -4.98 3.67 -4.64
N ASP A 89 -5.78 3.20 -3.68
CA ASP A 89 -5.86 1.77 -3.36
C ASP A 89 -6.71 0.97 -4.35
N PHE A 90 -7.56 1.65 -5.09
CA PHE A 90 -8.43 1.03 -6.07
C PHE A 90 -7.95 1.33 -7.50
N GLY A 91 -8.07 0.33 -8.37
CA GLY A 91 -7.80 0.51 -9.79
C GLY A 91 -8.89 1.27 -10.51
N ILE A 92 -8.55 1.82 -11.69
CA ILE A 92 -9.44 2.65 -12.51
C ILE A 92 -10.78 1.97 -12.83
N GLY A 93 -10.83 0.64 -12.89
CA GLY A 93 -12.05 -0.12 -13.14
C GLY A 93 -13.15 0.14 -12.11
N ILE A 94 -12.80 0.30 -10.82
CA ILE A 94 -13.76 0.62 -9.76
C ILE A 94 -14.38 2.00 -10.01
N TYR A 95 -13.57 2.98 -10.35
CA TYR A 95 -14.03 4.35 -10.64
C TYR A 95 -14.91 4.42 -11.88
N TYR A 96 -14.56 3.62 -12.90
CA TYR A 96 -15.40 3.49 -14.10
C TYR A 96 -16.78 2.94 -13.76
N VAL A 97 -16.86 1.92 -12.93
CA VAL A 97 -18.12 1.34 -12.47
C VAL A 97 -18.92 2.35 -11.65
N LEU A 98 -18.31 2.99 -10.68
CA LEU A 98 -18.97 4.03 -9.85
C LEU A 98 -19.53 5.16 -10.74
N ARG A 99 -18.74 5.67 -11.68
CA ARG A 99 -19.18 6.75 -12.58
C ARG A 99 -20.33 6.30 -13.50
N THR A 100 -20.32 5.02 -13.91
CA THR A 100 -21.38 4.45 -14.77
C THR A 100 -22.68 4.23 -14.00
N LEU A 101 -22.59 3.74 -12.78
CA LEU A 101 -23.77 3.44 -11.95
C LEU A 101 -24.39 4.69 -11.32
N LEU A 102 -23.58 5.73 -11.09
CA LEU A 102 -23.96 6.95 -10.38
C LEU A 102 -23.73 8.20 -11.25
N PRO A 103 -24.43 8.32 -12.41
CA PRO A 103 -24.14 9.38 -13.38
C PRO A 103 -24.49 10.78 -12.90
N ALA A 104 -25.45 10.92 -11.97
CA ALA A 104 -25.92 12.19 -11.41
C ALA A 104 -25.18 12.60 -10.13
N THR A 105 -24.29 11.75 -9.59
CA THR A 105 -23.58 11.98 -8.34
C THR A 105 -22.37 12.88 -8.55
N TYR A 106 -22.14 13.82 -7.64
CA TYR A 106 -20.88 14.56 -7.54
C TYR A 106 -19.86 13.74 -6.76
N PHE A 107 -18.62 13.75 -7.24
CA PHE A 107 -17.53 13.00 -6.64
C PHE A 107 -16.48 13.93 -6.05
N THR A 108 -16.07 13.68 -4.82
CA THR A 108 -14.85 14.22 -4.23
C THR A 108 -13.90 13.06 -3.98
N ILE A 109 -12.81 13.00 -4.74
CA ILE A 109 -11.87 11.90 -4.73
C ILE A 109 -10.54 12.41 -4.19
N MET A 110 -10.07 11.79 -3.12
CA MET A 110 -8.84 12.16 -2.41
C MET A 110 -7.90 10.97 -2.32
N GLY A 111 -6.59 11.24 -2.33
CA GLY A 111 -5.59 10.18 -2.16
C GLY A 111 -4.17 10.65 -2.44
N ASP A 112 -3.23 9.75 -2.26
CA ASP A 112 -1.80 9.95 -2.52
C ASP A 112 -1.23 8.74 -3.27
N VAL A 113 -0.98 8.90 -4.56
CA VAL A 113 -0.43 7.83 -5.42
C VAL A 113 0.97 7.38 -4.99
N SER A 114 1.69 8.21 -4.23
CA SER A 114 2.99 7.83 -3.64
C SER A 114 2.83 6.82 -2.52
N GLN A 115 1.67 6.77 -1.87
CA GLN A 115 1.32 5.84 -0.80
C GLN A 115 0.58 4.58 -1.31
N ASN A 116 0.50 4.37 -2.62
CA ASN A 116 -0.09 3.16 -3.17
C ASN A 116 0.82 1.94 -2.89
N ILE A 117 0.39 1.06 -1.98
CA ILE A 117 1.04 -0.23 -1.69
C ILE A 117 0.52 -1.37 -2.57
N HIS A 118 -0.58 -1.16 -3.28
CA HIS A 118 -1.20 -2.09 -4.22
C HIS A 118 -0.78 -1.75 -5.67
N TYR A 119 0.52 -1.76 -5.92
CA TYR A 119 1.13 -1.24 -7.15
C TYR A 119 0.47 -1.78 -8.43
N ASP A 120 0.13 -3.07 -8.44
CA ASP A 120 -0.40 -3.75 -9.63
C ASP A 120 -1.89 -3.50 -9.86
N THR A 121 -2.64 -3.16 -8.82
CA THR A 121 -4.11 -3.03 -8.88
C THR A 121 -4.60 -1.64 -8.59
N GLY A 122 -3.86 -0.84 -7.82
CA GLY A 122 -4.23 0.53 -7.48
C GLY A 122 -3.73 1.57 -8.48
N LEU A 123 -4.04 2.84 -8.23
CA LEU A 123 -3.59 3.95 -9.06
C LEU A 123 -2.13 4.30 -8.76
N ASN A 124 -1.31 4.37 -9.79
CA ASN A 124 0.08 4.82 -9.72
C ASN A 124 0.28 6.27 -10.21
N ASP A 125 -0.72 6.82 -10.86
CA ASP A 125 -0.85 8.23 -11.22
C ASP A 125 -2.33 8.63 -11.33
N TRP A 126 -2.58 9.93 -11.53
CA TRP A 126 -3.93 10.48 -11.62
C TRP A 126 -4.47 10.58 -13.05
N TYR A 127 -3.70 10.21 -14.06
CA TYR A 127 -4.02 10.50 -15.47
C TYR A 127 -5.33 9.87 -15.93
N GLU A 128 -5.53 8.57 -15.66
CA GLU A 128 -6.75 7.88 -16.06
C GLU A 128 -7.97 8.39 -15.29
N LEU A 129 -7.77 8.73 -14.01
CA LEU A 129 -8.84 9.31 -13.19
C LEU A 129 -9.24 10.69 -13.70
N HIS A 130 -8.28 11.53 -14.12
CA HIS A 130 -8.57 12.81 -14.77
C HIS A 130 -9.40 12.62 -16.03
N LYS A 131 -9.03 11.68 -16.89
CA LYS A 131 -9.80 11.37 -18.10
C LYS A 131 -11.23 10.93 -17.78
N LEU A 132 -11.44 10.25 -16.68
CA LEU A 132 -12.74 9.72 -16.30
C LEU A 132 -13.65 10.78 -15.69
N PHE A 133 -13.13 11.67 -14.86
CA PHE A 133 -13.91 12.59 -14.04
C PHE A 133 -13.84 14.06 -14.48
N LEU A 134 -12.71 14.54 -14.97
CA LEU A 134 -12.58 15.93 -15.39
C LEU A 134 -13.15 16.13 -16.81
N LYS A 135 -14.43 16.39 -16.91
CA LYS A 135 -15.17 16.54 -18.18
C LYS A 135 -15.67 17.94 -18.46
N ASN A 136 -15.86 18.74 -17.43
CA ASN A 136 -16.47 20.06 -17.49
C ASN A 136 -15.56 21.10 -16.86
N GLU A 137 -15.77 22.38 -17.18
CA GLU A 137 -15.03 23.51 -16.60
C GLU A 137 -15.20 23.64 -15.05
N ARG A 138 -16.23 23.01 -14.49
CA ARG A 138 -16.49 23.00 -13.04
C ARG A 138 -15.69 21.92 -12.31
N ASP A 139 -15.19 20.92 -13.04
CA ASP A 139 -14.41 19.84 -12.45
C ASP A 139 -13.00 20.34 -12.18
N GLN A 140 -12.46 20.08 -11.00
CA GLN A 140 -11.17 20.61 -10.58
C GLN A 140 -10.24 19.53 -10.07
N PHE A 141 -8.97 19.64 -10.38
CA PHE A 141 -7.89 18.88 -9.77
C PHE A 141 -7.05 19.81 -8.91
N LEU A 142 -6.94 19.47 -7.62
CA LEU A 142 -6.16 20.23 -6.65
C LEU A 142 -5.02 19.36 -6.13
N LEU A 143 -3.81 19.87 -6.17
CA LEU A 143 -2.62 19.21 -5.66
C LEU A 143 -2.18 19.85 -4.34
N LEU A 144 -2.27 19.08 -3.25
CA LEU A 144 -1.75 19.48 -1.94
C LEU A 144 -0.29 19.08 -1.84
N GLN A 145 0.62 20.02 -2.04
CA GLN A 145 2.08 19.77 -2.05
C GLN A 145 2.72 19.88 -0.67
N LYS A 146 2.09 20.57 0.27
CA LYS A 146 2.66 20.82 1.60
C LYS A 146 2.33 19.69 2.57
N SER A 147 3.36 19.09 3.15
CA SER A 147 3.23 18.10 4.23
C SER A 147 3.54 18.73 5.57
N TYR A 148 2.61 18.61 6.52
CA TYR A 148 2.72 19.06 7.90
C TYR A 148 2.93 17.90 8.89
N ARG A 149 2.88 16.66 8.40
CA ARG A 149 2.89 15.46 9.24
C ARG A 149 4.28 15.17 9.81
N ASN A 150 5.25 15.02 8.94
CA ASN A 150 6.60 14.59 9.28
C ASN A 150 7.54 15.79 9.46
N THR A 151 8.68 15.56 10.11
CA THR A 151 9.78 16.53 10.11
C THR A 151 10.39 16.66 8.71
N ILE A 152 11.14 17.75 8.47
CA ILE A 152 11.85 17.98 7.21
C ILE A 152 12.81 16.83 6.93
N GLU A 153 13.53 16.35 7.94
CA GLU A 153 14.53 15.29 7.83
C GLU A 153 13.91 13.97 7.40
N ILE A 154 12.78 13.60 8.00
CA ILE A 154 12.01 12.40 7.61
C ILE A 154 11.47 12.54 6.20
N SER A 155 10.87 13.69 5.86
CA SER A 155 10.30 13.93 4.52
C SER A 155 11.39 13.90 3.44
N GLN A 156 12.58 14.47 3.70
CA GLN A 156 13.70 14.43 2.76
C GLN A 156 14.24 13.01 2.58
N TYR A 157 14.33 12.25 3.69
CA TYR A 157 14.75 10.85 3.64
C TYR A 157 13.77 10.01 2.77
N ALA A 158 12.48 10.10 3.07
CA ALA A 158 11.43 9.41 2.32
C ALA A 158 11.39 9.85 0.84
N GLY A 159 11.56 11.15 0.57
CA GLY A 159 11.60 11.69 -0.79
C GLY A 159 12.73 11.08 -1.63
N ARG A 160 13.93 10.91 -1.07
CA ARG A 160 15.06 10.26 -1.75
C ARG A 160 14.76 8.81 -2.17
N ILE A 161 13.93 8.09 -1.38
CA ILE A 161 13.50 6.74 -1.74
C ILE A 161 12.60 6.77 -2.97
N LEU A 162 11.62 7.66 -3.01
CA LEU A 162 10.71 7.78 -4.15
C LEU A 162 11.40 8.27 -5.41
N GLU A 163 12.35 9.19 -5.30
CA GLU A 163 13.08 9.73 -6.47
C GLU A 163 13.82 8.64 -7.25
N LYS A 164 14.31 7.61 -6.57
CA LYS A 164 14.94 6.44 -7.21
C LYS A 164 13.95 5.57 -7.98
N ALA A 165 12.68 5.55 -7.56
CA ALA A 165 11.68 4.63 -8.08
C ALA A 165 10.67 5.24 -9.04
N SER A 166 10.49 6.54 -9.01
CA SER A 166 9.50 7.25 -9.82
C SER A 166 10.10 8.49 -10.48
N SER A 167 9.63 8.81 -11.65
CA SER A 167 10.06 9.99 -12.45
C SER A 167 9.75 11.35 -11.81
N GLY A 168 9.66 11.45 -10.49
CA GLY A 168 9.59 12.71 -9.73
C GLY A 168 8.38 13.60 -10.02
N ARG A 169 7.26 13.02 -10.48
CA ARG A 169 6.08 13.78 -10.92
C ARG A 169 5.41 14.60 -9.81
N TYR A 170 5.48 14.14 -8.57
CA TYR A 170 4.83 14.80 -7.44
C TYR A 170 5.85 15.06 -6.34
N LYS A 171 6.32 16.31 -6.25
CA LYS A 171 7.26 16.73 -5.20
C LYS A 171 6.49 17.19 -3.98
N ILE A 172 6.77 16.58 -2.84
CA ILE A 172 6.24 16.98 -1.55
C ILE A 172 7.17 18.07 -0.99
N GLN A 173 6.57 19.18 -0.55
CA GLN A 173 7.28 20.25 0.15
C GLN A 173 7.04 20.09 1.65
N PRO A 174 8.05 19.70 2.45
CA PRO A 174 7.90 19.67 3.90
C PRO A 174 7.71 21.09 4.43
N VAL A 175 6.78 21.24 5.36
CA VAL A 175 6.61 22.50 6.09
C VAL A 175 7.55 22.51 7.29
N ILE A 176 7.99 23.72 7.70
CA ILE A 176 9.05 24.05 8.63
C ILE A 176 8.85 23.44 10.03
N ARG A 177 9.06 22.13 10.16
CA ARG A 177 9.18 21.45 11.44
C ARG A 177 10.44 20.59 11.41
N HIS A 178 11.50 21.11 12.04
CA HIS A 178 12.75 20.37 12.18
C HIS A 178 12.64 19.29 13.27
N GLY A 179 13.30 18.19 13.03
CA GLY A 179 13.49 17.08 13.94
C GLY A 179 14.96 16.69 14.03
N ILE A 180 15.23 15.51 14.56
CA ILE A 180 16.57 14.94 14.51
C ILE A 180 16.87 14.39 13.11
N PRO A 181 18.14 14.37 12.68
CA PRO A 181 18.55 13.69 11.45
C PRO A 181 18.13 12.22 11.47
N VAL A 182 17.78 11.68 10.31
CA VAL A 182 17.52 10.25 10.16
C VAL A 182 18.85 9.52 10.20
N GLU A 183 19.02 8.65 11.18
CA GLU A 183 20.23 7.85 11.38
C GLU A 183 20.07 6.47 10.77
N GLU A 184 21.07 6.06 9.97
CA GLU A 184 21.20 4.71 9.46
C GLU A 184 22.36 4.01 10.16
N THR A 185 22.06 2.92 10.87
CA THR A 185 23.06 2.16 11.61
C THR A 185 23.14 0.73 11.10
N ARG A 186 24.37 0.22 10.97
CA ARG A 186 24.63 -1.18 10.58
C ARG A 186 25.23 -1.95 11.74
N PHE A 187 24.78 -3.19 11.88
CA PHE A 187 25.19 -4.13 12.93
C PHE A 187 25.79 -5.39 12.31
N TRP A 188 26.56 -6.12 13.10
CA TRP A 188 27.16 -7.37 12.70
C TRP A 188 26.27 -8.59 12.97
N SER A 189 25.25 -8.42 13.82
CA SER A 189 24.29 -9.48 14.15
C SER A 189 22.93 -8.93 14.52
N ASP A 190 21.89 -9.75 14.30
CA ASP A 190 20.52 -9.44 14.72
C ASP A 190 20.41 -9.23 16.25
N LEU A 191 21.24 -9.92 17.05
CA LEU A 191 21.23 -9.76 18.50
C LEU A 191 21.75 -8.40 18.93
N GLU A 192 22.88 -7.96 18.38
CA GLU A 192 23.43 -6.63 18.61
C GLU A 192 22.44 -5.54 18.20
N MET A 193 21.79 -5.71 17.05
CA MET A 193 20.75 -4.81 16.58
C MET A 193 19.54 -4.79 17.53
N ALA A 194 19.13 -5.94 18.10
CA ALA A 194 18.03 -6.02 19.06
C ALA A 194 18.38 -5.31 20.37
N GLU A 195 19.57 -5.50 20.92
CA GLU A 195 20.03 -4.82 22.14
C GLU A 195 20.08 -3.29 21.94
N HIS A 196 20.61 -2.83 20.81
CA HIS A 196 20.59 -1.41 20.44
C HIS A 196 19.16 -0.87 20.33
N THR A 197 18.27 -1.62 19.66
CA THR A 197 16.87 -1.22 19.50
C THR A 197 16.14 -1.10 20.83
N ALA A 198 16.37 -2.00 21.78
CA ALA A 198 15.77 -1.92 23.11
C ALA A 198 16.25 -0.65 23.86
N GLY A 199 17.53 -0.32 23.76
CA GLY A 199 18.08 0.93 24.30
C GLY A 199 17.46 2.16 23.64
N LEU A 200 17.30 2.14 22.33
CA LEU A 200 16.69 3.21 21.56
C LEU A 200 15.20 3.41 21.93
N ILE A 201 14.41 2.34 22.08
CA ILE A 201 13.03 2.39 22.55
C ILE A 201 12.94 3.06 23.92
N SER A 202 13.83 2.69 24.86
CA SER A 202 13.89 3.30 26.19
C SER A 202 14.20 4.80 26.11
N ALA A 203 15.14 5.21 25.24
CA ALA A 203 15.47 6.61 25.02
C ALA A 203 14.28 7.40 24.38
N ILE A 204 13.57 6.81 23.47
CA ILE A 204 12.36 7.39 22.85
C ILE A 204 11.28 7.62 23.92
N GLN A 205 11.04 6.64 24.78
CA GLN A 205 10.06 6.76 25.86
C GLN A 205 10.42 7.85 26.87
N THR A 206 11.71 8.01 27.20
CA THR A 206 12.17 9.10 28.11
C THR A 206 11.95 10.49 27.54
N LYS A 207 11.84 10.64 26.21
CA LYS A 207 11.48 11.91 25.56
C LYS A 207 9.97 12.22 25.63
N GLY A 208 9.16 11.32 26.20
CA GLY A 208 7.71 11.47 26.32
C GLY A 208 6.94 11.03 25.10
N TYR A 209 7.54 10.29 24.17
CA TYR A 209 6.83 9.69 23.05
C TYR A 209 6.08 8.44 23.52
N HIS A 210 4.84 8.29 23.02
CA HIS A 210 3.91 7.28 23.51
C HIS A 210 3.79 6.09 22.57
N THR A 211 4.08 6.27 21.29
CA THR A 211 3.89 5.25 20.24
C THR A 211 5.18 5.05 19.46
N THR A 212 5.66 3.80 19.45
CA THR A 212 6.84 3.41 18.67
C THR A 212 6.51 2.21 17.81
N ALA A 213 6.85 2.24 16.54
CA ALA A 213 6.73 1.09 15.64
C ALA A 213 8.12 0.59 15.22
N VAL A 214 8.37 -0.70 15.41
CA VAL A 214 9.44 -1.43 14.75
C VAL A 214 8.84 -2.06 13.49
N ILE A 215 9.19 -1.51 12.34
CA ILE A 215 8.61 -1.93 11.06
C ILE A 215 9.56 -2.89 10.36
N CYS A 216 9.04 -4.08 10.05
CA CYS A 216 9.75 -5.15 9.38
C CYS A 216 9.20 -5.37 7.97
N ARG A 217 9.93 -6.05 7.09
CA ARG A 217 9.57 -6.31 5.69
C ARG A 217 8.25 -7.08 5.57
N ASP A 218 8.16 -8.18 6.31
CA ASP A 218 7.03 -9.10 6.27
C ASP A 218 6.73 -9.70 7.66
N GLU A 219 5.77 -10.58 7.73
CA GLU A 219 5.35 -11.24 8.97
C GLU A 219 6.45 -12.13 9.55
N LYS A 220 7.29 -12.74 8.72
CA LYS A 220 8.39 -13.60 9.17
C LYS A 220 9.47 -12.76 9.85
N ASP A 221 9.85 -11.66 9.23
CA ASP A 221 10.83 -10.72 9.80
C ASP A 221 10.27 -10.07 11.07
N ALA A 222 8.97 -9.72 11.10
CA ALA A 222 8.31 -9.20 12.29
C ALA A 222 8.28 -10.20 13.44
N ALA A 223 7.98 -11.48 13.19
CA ALA A 223 8.03 -12.53 14.20
C ALA A 223 9.46 -12.72 14.74
N LYS A 224 10.47 -12.68 13.86
CA LYS A 224 11.88 -12.76 14.26
C LYS A 224 12.27 -11.56 15.15
N ALA A 225 11.98 -10.34 14.72
CA ALA A 225 12.25 -9.13 15.48
C ALA A 225 11.54 -9.14 16.84
N HIS A 226 10.26 -9.54 16.87
CA HIS A 226 9.49 -9.70 18.11
C HIS A 226 10.14 -10.69 19.08
N SER A 227 10.58 -11.86 18.59
CA SER A 227 11.24 -12.87 19.44
C SER A 227 12.57 -12.39 20.06
N LEU A 228 13.30 -11.52 19.33
CA LEU A 228 14.56 -10.95 19.82
C LEU A 228 14.33 -9.79 20.79
N LEU A 229 13.30 -8.98 20.57
CA LEU A 229 13.03 -7.78 21.37
C LEU A 229 12.21 -8.05 22.63
N SER A 230 11.31 -9.03 22.62
CA SER A 230 10.40 -9.31 23.75
C SER A 230 11.11 -9.64 25.09
N PRO A 231 12.31 -10.25 25.11
CA PRO A 231 13.06 -10.42 26.36
C PRO A 231 13.73 -9.12 26.86
N LEU A 232 13.90 -8.13 25.98
CA LEU A 232 14.72 -6.92 26.24
C LEU A 232 13.86 -5.70 26.56
N THR A 233 12.64 -5.61 26.03
CA THR A 233 11.75 -4.46 26.20
C THR A 233 10.28 -4.88 26.14
N PRO A 234 9.40 -4.19 26.88
CA PRO A 234 7.95 -4.44 26.77
C PRO A 234 7.45 -4.12 25.38
N LEU A 235 6.72 -5.07 24.79
CA LEU A 235 6.07 -4.90 23.49
C LEU A 235 4.56 -4.96 23.66
N THR A 236 3.85 -4.16 22.85
CA THR A 236 2.38 -4.15 22.77
C THR A 236 1.95 -4.99 21.57
N ASP A 237 0.88 -5.76 21.73
CA ASP A 237 0.31 -6.54 20.64
C ASP A 237 -0.30 -5.60 19.59
N GLY A 238 0.30 -5.57 18.40
CA GLY A 238 -0.17 -4.77 17.27
C GLY A 238 -1.43 -5.33 16.59
N ALA A 239 -1.87 -6.55 16.95
CA ALA A 239 -3.09 -7.17 16.44
C ALA A 239 -4.34 -6.79 17.25
N ALA A 240 -4.18 -6.16 18.43
CA ALA A 240 -5.32 -5.70 19.21
C ALA A 240 -6.06 -4.59 18.48
N SER A 241 -7.39 -4.66 18.46
CA SER A 241 -8.30 -3.72 17.78
C SER A 241 -8.22 -2.26 18.28
N ASN A 242 -7.48 -2.00 19.33
CA ASN A 242 -7.18 -0.69 19.87
C ASN A 242 -5.66 -0.48 19.80
N PHE A 243 -5.20 0.31 18.84
CA PHE A 243 -3.83 0.81 18.81
C PHE A 243 -3.60 1.63 20.08
N SER A 244 -2.98 0.96 21.05
CA SER A 244 -2.66 1.55 22.35
C SER A 244 -1.25 2.14 22.34
N THR A 245 -0.95 2.94 23.35
CA THR A 245 0.40 3.42 23.63
C THR A 245 1.37 2.24 23.82
N GLY A 246 2.63 2.43 23.43
CA GLY A 246 3.67 1.43 23.59
C GLY A 246 4.46 1.17 22.32
N THR A 247 5.24 0.10 22.34
CA THR A 247 6.09 -0.32 21.21
C THR A 247 5.48 -1.53 20.53
N MET A 248 5.25 -1.42 19.23
CA MET A 248 4.69 -2.48 18.39
C MET A 248 5.72 -2.94 17.35
N VAL A 249 5.73 -4.24 17.07
CA VAL A 249 6.51 -4.83 15.97
C VAL A 249 5.55 -5.22 14.87
N LEU A 250 5.66 -4.60 13.70
CA LEU A 250 4.66 -4.69 12.63
C LEU A 250 5.31 -4.97 11.27
N PRO A 251 4.71 -5.83 10.45
CA PRO A 251 5.08 -5.91 9.04
C PRO A 251 4.62 -4.66 8.29
N ILE A 252 5.39 -4.24 7.30
CA ILE A 252 5.20 -2.99 6.55
C ILE A 252 3.79 -2.84 5.96
N ARG A 253 3.14 -3.95 5.60
CA ARG A 253 1.78 -3.92 5.04
C ARG A 253 0.71 -3.47 6.02
N LEU A 254 0.94 -3.64 7.32
CA LEU A 254 -0.02 -3.29 8.37
C LEU A 254 0.11 -1.85 8.88
N VAL A 255 1.15 -1.11 8.46
CA VAL A 255 1.37 0.25 8.96
C VAL A 255 0.67 1.33 8.14
N LYS A 256 0.05 0.98 7.02
CA LYS A 256 -0.69 1.95 6.21
C LYS A 256 -1.86 2.53 7.01
N GLY A 257 -2.03 3.86 6.95
CA GLY A 257 -3.06 4.57 7.71
C GLY A 257 -2.73 4.78 9.18
N LEU A 258 -1.62 4.20 9.70
CA LEU A 258 -1.17 4.40 11.08
C LEU A 258 -0.13 5.52 11.15
N GLU A 259 0.06 6.06 12.36
CA GLU A 259 1.06 7.08 12.68
C GLU A 259 1.68 6.78 14.04
N PHE A 260 3.00 7.01 14.15
CA PHE A 260 3.74 6.74 15.36
C PHE A 260 4.65 7.93 15.69
N ASP A 261 4.83 8.22 16.97
CA ASP A 261 5.78 9.25 17.39
C ASP A 261 7.18 8.95 16.87
N ALA A 262 7.60 7.68 16.96
CA ALA A 262 8.86 7.21 16.42
C ALA A 262 8.70 5.91 15.62
N VAL A 263 9.52 5.77 14.58
CA VAL A 263 9.59 4.57 13.76
C VAL A 263 11.03 4.07 13.68
N ILE A 264 11.18 2.77 13.81
CA ILE A 264 12.43 2.03 13.64
C ILE A 264 12.23 1.08 12.45
N LEU A 265 12.90 1.34 11.34
CA LEU A 265 12.91 0.43 10.19
C LEU A 265 13.94 -0.67 10.46
N TRP A 266 13.44 -1.91 10.57
CA TRP A 266 14.24 -3.06 10.97
C TRP A 266 14.60 -3.92 9.75
N ASN A 267 15.89 -3.95 9.43
CA ASN A 267 16.47 -4.79 8.35
C ASN A 267 15.80 -4.56 6.98
N LEU A 268 15.44 -3.31 6.73
CA LEU A 268 14.96 -2.85 5.45
C LEU A 268 16.15 -2.18 4.74
N ASP A 269 16.89 -2.92 3.89
CA ASP A 269 18.07 -2.37 3.21
C ASP A 269 17.68 -1.23 2.25
N MET A 270 17.79 -0.01 2.79
CA MET A 270 17.44 1.23 2.09
C MET A 270 18.63 1.80 1.29
N GLN A 271 19.86 1.39 1.58
CA GLN A 271 21.07 2.00 0.98
C GLN A 271 21.20 1.63 -0.49
N HIS A 272 20.78 0.44 -0.87
CA HIS A 272 20.82 -0.02 -2.24
C HIS A 272 19.53 0.30 -3.01
N GLY A 273 18.59 1.02 -2.38
CA GLY A 273 17.29 1.45 -2.89
C GLY A 273 16.69 0.44 -3.87
N PRO A 274 15.52 -0.07 -3.64
CA PRO A 274 14.98 -1.08 -4.53
C PRO A 274 14.91 -0.51 -5.94
N ASP A 275 15.49 -1.22 -6.91
CA ASP A 275 15.28 -0.96 -8.33
C ASP A 275 13.80 -1.19 -8.72
N ASP A 276 13.04 -1.82 -7.81
CA ASP A 276 11.62 -2.07 -7.96
C ASP A 276 10.79 -0.92 -7.35
N PRO A 277 10.01 -0.19 -8.18
CA PRO A 277 9.12 0.87 -7.72
C PRO A 277 8.11 0.44 -6.64
N ARG A 278 7.73 -0.83 -6.60
CA ARG A 278 6.82 -1.39 -5.59
C ARG A 278 7.45 -1.34 -4.20
N GLN A 279 8.70 -1.80 -4.10
CA GLN A 279 9.44 -1.79 -2.85
C GLN A 279 9.71 -0.36 -2.38
N ALA A 280 10.07 0.55 -3.28
CA ALA A 280 10.28 1.93 -2.93
C ALA A 280 9.04 2.60 -2.34
N LYS A 281 7.86 2.34 -2.90
CA LYS A 281 6.61 2.85 -2.34
C LYS A 281 6.32 2.28 -0.95
N LEU A 282 6.55 0.97 -0.74
CA LEU A 282 6.41 0.37 0.59
C LEU A 282 7.33 1.05 1.61
N LEU A 283 8.61 1.23 1.26
CA LEU A 283 9.58 1.88 2.13
C LEU A 283 9.24 3.35 2.40
N TYR A 284 8.77 4.06 1.38
CA TYR A 284 8.26 5.43 1.53
C TYR A 284 7.10 5.48 2.52
N VAL A 285 6.12 4.57 2.38
CA VAL A 285 5.00 4.48 3.31
C VAL A 285 5.50 4.21 4.72
N ALA A 286 6.42 3.27 4.92
CA ALA A 286 6.97 2.96 6.24
C ALA A 286 7.68 4.16 6.87
N ALA A 287 8.56 4.83 6.12
CA ALA A 287 9.29 6.00 6.60
C ALA A 287 8.36 7.17 6.98
N THR A 288 7.30 7.38 6.18
CA THR A 288 6.34 8.46 6.44
C THR A 288 5.34 8.17 7.56
N ARG A 289 5.41 7.00 8.19
CA ARG A 289 4.64 6.71 9.43
C ARG A 289 5.21 7.39 10.66
N ALA A 290 6.50 7.82 10.62
CA ALA A 290 7.16 8.51 11.72
C ALA A 290 6.72 9.98 11.80
N LEU A 291 6.24 10.42 12.95
CA LEU A 291 5.89 11.83 13.19
C LEU A 291 7.11 12.67 13.60
N HIS A 292 7.95 12.13 14.48
CA HIS A 292 9.04 12.87 15.14
C HIS A 292 10.42 12.30 14.89
N GLU A 293 10.58 10.98 14.99
CA GLU A 293 11.88 10.30 14.86
C GLU A 293 11.79 9.10 13.92
N LEU A 294 12.80 8.97 13.07
CA LEU A 294 12.97 7.83 12.17
C LEU A 294 14.40 7.30 12.31
N HIS A 295 14.51 6.01 12.63
CA HIS A 295 15.77 5.30 12.73
C HIS A 295 15.76 4.12 11.74
N VAL A 296 16.90 3.88 11.10
CA VAL A 296 17.04 2.81 10.10
C VAL A 296 18.17 1.89 10.56
N LEU A 297 17.81 0.66 10.89
CA LEU A 297 18.72 -0.34 11.45
C LEU A 297 18.82 -1.53 10.50
N ASN A 298 20.02 -1.88 10.11
CA ASN A 298 20.32 -2.98 9.20
C ASN A 298 21.42 -3.90 9.77
N CYS A 299 21.33 -5.19 9.44
CA CYS A 299 22.31 -6.20 9.80
C CYS A 299 22.87 -6.89 8.54
#